data_f641c03f2d389e20fac3adb04dcd6175
#
_entry.id   f641c03f2d389e20fac3adb04dcd6175
#
_cell.length_a   1.000
_cell.length_b   1.000
_cell.length_c   1.000
_cell.angle_alpha   90.00
_cell.angle_beta   90.00
_cell.angle_gamma   90.00
#
_symmetry.space_group_name_H-M   'P 1'
#
loop_
_entity.id
_entity.type
_entity.pdbx_description
1 polymer ?
#
loop_
_entity_poly.entity_id
_entity_poly.type
_entity_poly.pdbx_seq_one_letter_code
_entity_poly.pdbx_strand_id
1 'polypeptide(L)'
;MRITLSLLLLLLLAGCGSDAEVSEQPKPPNDNSGEFVYSGPAAESADVQKFKIAVWDNIVGDDKCGACHNEQGQSPQFARRDDINLAYGAINGFINLTSPKDSLLVTKVAGGHNCWQQSDSVCADILTTWISEWADTDSTATTIDFDDPILKDPGSSKSFPESSALFASYVHPILQTNCASCHSSSAAFPVAPYFAEANVDAAYQVAKAKIDLNQPALSRFVLRLGNEFHNCWSNCENDANQMQTAISQMADAIATNQVDEALVISKALKLTEGIVANNGNRFEQHVIAKWEFKSGQGFTAYDTSGIEPAANLTLSGDVSWVGGWGIRLAGGRAQAATSSSTKLHKMLTASGEFSIEAWLVPDNVTQEGPARIISYSGGDDRRNMTLGQTLYNYDFLLRDSTTSSNGEPMLSTPNDEEILQATLQHVVLTFDPVNGKRIFVNGNLAAQQSESLGVLSNWDASFALILGSETSSNFKWHGQIRMLAIHNRALSAQQIVQNYDVGVFYYSLLVNLLIYHAAILLPKSVNLIVSATSLKSRFSSH
;
A
#
# COMPACT_ATOMS: atom_id res chain seq x y z
N MET A 1 -77.90 -23.68 -0.38
CA MET A 1 -77.13 -24.04 -1.55
C MET A 1 -75.76 -23.39 -1.41
N ARG A 2 -74.80 -24.07 -0.84
CA ARG A 2 -73.46 -23.55 -0.51
C ARG A 2 -72.47 -24.13 -1.51
N ILE A 3 -71.78 -23.31 -2.25
CA ILE A 3 -70.69 -23.69 -3.15
C ILE A 3 -69.39 -23.33 -2.44
N THR A 4 -68.62 -24.33 -2.09
CA THR A 4 -67.28 -24.25 -1.54
C THR A 4 -66.27 -24.19 -2.69
N LEU A 5 -65.48 -23.15 -2.76
CA LEU A 5 -64.39 -22.96 -3.72
C LEU A 5 -63.10 -23.42 -3.07
N SER A 6 -62.54 -24.54 -3.50
CA SER A 6 -61.20 -25.03 -3.09
C SER A 6 -60.13 -24.35 -3.94
N LEU A 7 -59.26 -23.58 -3.25
CA LEU A 7 -58.10 -22.95 -3.86
C LEU A 7 -56.93 -23.95 -3.80
N LEU A 8 -56.50 -24.44 -4.95
CA LEU A 8 -55.35 -25.33 -5.09
C LEU A 8 -54.07 -24.47 -5.23
N LEU A 9 -53.23 -24.48 -4.20
CA LEU A 9 -51.95 -23.78 -4.17
C LEU A 9 -50.90 -24.66 -4.87
N LEU A 10 -50.51 -24.30 -6.09
CA LEU A 10 -49.38 -24.92 -6.78
C LEU A 10 -48.09 -24.29 -6.31
N LEU A 11 -47.27 -25.01 -5.55
CA LEU A 11 -45.89 -24.68 -5.31
C LEU A 11 -45.08 -24.99 -6.58
N LEU A 12 -44.59 -23.95 -7.22
CA LEU A 12 -43.55 -24.06 -8.25
C LEU A 12 -42.18 -24.10 -7.55
N LEU A 13 -41.61 -25.27 -7.42
CA LEU A 13 -40.20 -25.51 -7.14
C LEU A 13 -39.42 -25.23 -8.42
N ALA A 14 -38.81 -24.07 -8.55
CA ALA A 14 -37.81 -23.82 -9.58
C ALA A 14 -36.47 -24.37 -9.08
N GLY A 15 -36.14 -25.60 -9.51
CA GLY A 15 -34.82 -26.18 -9.31
C GLY A 15 -33.83 -25.58 -10.30
N CYS A 16 -32.66 -25.21 -9.84
CA CYS A 16 -31.48 -25.02 -10.69
C CYS A 16 -31.03 -26.38 -11.20
N GLY A 17 -31.40 -26.72 -12.41
CA GLY A 17 -30.97 -27.96 -13.03
C GLY A 17 -31.51 -28.12 -14.43
N SER A 18 -30.61 -28.06 -15.39
CA SER A 18 -30.55 -28.67 -16.73
C SER A 18 -31.66 -28.43 -17.75
N ASP A 19 -31.16 -28.07 -18.93
CA ASP A 19 -31.68 -28.33 -20.26
C ASP A 19 -32.84 -27.45 -20.75
N ALA A 20 -32.49 -26.31 -21.30
CA ALA A 20 -33.22 -25.75 -22.44
C ALA A 20 -32.18 -25.12 -23.39
N GLU A 21 -32.07 -25.73 -24.58
CA GLU A 21 -31.37 -25.10 -25.72
C GLU A 21 -32.00 -23.74 -26.00
N VAL A 22 -31.23 -22.68 -25.74
CA VAL A 22 -31.56 -21.33 -26.16
C VAL A 22 -30.56 -20.90 -27.24
N SER A 23 -31.08 -20.65 -28.44
CA SER A 23 -30.37 -20.13 -29.58
C SER A 23 -29.54 -18.91 -29.18
N GLU A 24 -28.22 -18.92 -29.48
CA GLU A 24 -27.28 -17.83 -29.29
C GLU A 24 -27.73 -16.57 -30.05
N GLN A 25 -28.11 -15.56 -29.29
CA GLN A 25 -27.94 -14.18 -29.75
C GLN A 25 -26.63 -13.66 -29.18
N PRO A 26 -25.83 -12.90 -29.94
CA PRO A 26 -24.60 -12.34 -29.41
C PRO A 26 -24.94 -11.39 -28.27
N LYS A 27 -24.42 -11.72 -27.09
CA LYS A 27 -24.49 -10.89 -25.90
C LYS A 27 -23.78 -9.55 -26.19
N PRO A 28 -24.40 -8.39 -25.97
CA PRO A 28 -23.67 -7.12 -26.08
C PRO A 28 -22.52 -7.09 -25.08
N PRO A 29 -21.43 -6.36 -25.38
CA PRO A 29 -20.29 -6.23 -24.47
C PRO A 29 -20.78 -5.76 -23.11
N ASN A 30 -20.40 -6.47 -22.07
CA ASN A 30 -20.76 -6.19 -20.68
C ASN A 30 -20.24 -4.80 -20.30
N ASP A 31 -21.16 -3.88 -20.13
CA ASP A 31 -20.93 -2.61 -19.48
C ASP A 31 -20.91 -2.86 -17.96
N ASN A 32 -19.71 -3.16 -17.43
CA ASN A 32 -19.50 -3.33 -16.00
C ASN A 32 -19.21 -1.98 -15.35
N SER A 33 -20.21 -1.13 -15.31
CA SER A 33 -20.19 0.12 -14.53
C SER A 33 -20.70 -0.06 -13.09
N GLY A 34 -20.38 -1.17 -12.46
CA GLY A 34 -20.75 -1.42 -11.08
C GLY A 34 -19.73 -2.35 -10.41
N GLU A 35 -18.54 -1.86 -10.13
CA GLU A 35 -17.64 -2.56 -9.23
C GLU A 35 -18.34 -2.70 -7.88
N PHE A 36 -18.62 -3.94 -7.46
CA PHE A 36 -19.25 -4.20 -6.18
C PHE A 36 -18.33 -3.71 -5.06
N VAL A 37 -18.75 -2.68 -4.34
CA VAL A 37 -18.03 -2.15 -3.18
C VAL A 37 -18.56 -2.82 -1.93
N TYR A 38 -17.73 -3.62 -1.27
CA TYR A 38 -18.10 -4.25 -0.01
C TYR A 38 -18.30 -3.21 1.09
N SER A 39 -19.48 -3.19 1.70
CA SER A 39 -19.86 -2.26 2.78
C SER A 39 -20.19 -2.96 4.11
N GLY A 40 -19.96 -4.27 4.19
CA GLY A 40 -20.21 -5.07 5.39
C GLY A 40 -19.15 -4.91 6.49
N PRO A 41 -19.23 -5.69 7.58
CA PRO A 41 -18.25 -5.70 8.65
C PRO A 41 -16.84 -5.97 8.14
N ALA A 42 -15.84 -5.35 8.76
CA ALA A 42 -14.45 -5.63 8.48
C ALA A 42 -14.08 -7.09 8.82
N ALA A 43 -13.07 -7.64 8.15
CA ALA A 43 -12.56 -8.97 8.46
C ALA A 43 -12.03 -9.05 9.90
N GLU A 44 -12.46 -10.03 10.67
CA GLU A 44 -12.10 -10.19 12.09
C GLU A 44 -10.67 -10.69 12.31
N SER A 45 -10.04 -11.24 11.27
CA SER A 45 -8.68 -11.76 11.36
C SER A 45 -7.91 -11.55 10.05
N ALA A 46 -6.58 -11.67 10.12
CA ALA A 46 -5.72 -11.64 8.94
C ALA A 46 -6.06 -12.77 7.95
N ASP A 47 -6.51 -13.93 8.43
CA ASP A 47 -6.90 -15.06 7.60
C ASP A 47 -8.22 -14.77 6.86
N VAL A 48 -9.21 -14.19 7.52
CA VAL A 48 -10.45 -13.71 6.85
C VAL A 48 -10.12 -12.68 5.78
N GLN A 49 -9.14 -11.80 6.03
CA GLN A 49 -8.70 -10.83 5.03
C GLN A 49 -8.02 -11.50 3.83
N LYS A 50 -7.17 -12.50 4.06
CA LYS A 50 -6.57 -13.30 2.99
C LYS A 50 -7.65 -14.00 2.17
N PHE A 51 -8.60 -14.65 2.82
CA PHE A 51 -9.76 -15.25 2.16
C PHE A 51 -10.52 -14.22 1.31
N LYS A 52 -10.80 -13.04 1.87
CA LYS A 52 -11.50 -11.99 1.13
C LYS A 52 -10.78 -11.65 -0.18
N ILE A 53 -9.49 -11.38 -0.10
CA ILE A 53 -8.70 -10.92 -1.26
C ILE A 53 -8.47 -12.06 -2.27
N ALA A 54 -8.04 -13.22 -1.79
CA ALA A 54 -7.64 -14.30 -2.67
C ALA A 54 -8.83 -15.05 -3.29
N VAL A 55 -9.90 -15.25 -2.52
CA VAL A 55 -11.03 -16.10 -2.95
C VAL A 55 -12.32 -15.30 -3.10
N TRP A 56 -12.78 -14.63 -2.04
CA TRP A 56 -14.12 -14.06 -2.00
C TRP A 56 -14.35 -12.95 -3.03
N ASP A 57 -13.43 -12.01 -3.19
CA ASP A 57 -13.51 -10.92 -4.19
C ASP A 57 -13.64 -11.50 -5.62
N ASN A 58 -13.14 -12.71 -5.83
CA ASN A 58 -13.17 -13.39 -7.11
C ASN A 58 -14.43 -14.21 -7.37
N ILE A 59 -15.17 -14.63 -6.31
CA ILE A 59 -16.34 -15.52 -6.45
C ILE A 59 -17.67 -14.83 -6.15
N VAL A 60 -17.67 -13.64 -5.56
CA VAL A 60 -18.87 -12.93 -5.06
C VAL A 60 -19.78 -12.40 -6.17
N GLY A 61 -19.30 -12.35 -7.41
CA GLY A 61 -20.04 -11.84 -8.57
C GLY A 61 -21.28 -12.69 -8.90
N ASP A 62 -22.30 -12.02 -9.48
CA ASP A 62 -23.53 -12.68 -9.93
C ASP A 62 -23.32 -13.60 -11.15
N ASP A 63 -22.19 -13.47 -11.81
CA ASP A 63 -21.73 -14.33 -12.90
C ASP A 63 -20.99 -15.59 -12.40
N LYS A 64 -20.80 -15.72 -11.08
CA LYS A 64 -20.08 -16.83 -10.44
C LYS A 64 -20.89 -17.40 -9.25
N CYS A 65 -20.20 -17.72 -8.14
CA CYS A 65 -20.83 -18.33 -6.96
C CYS A 65 -21.86 -17.41 -6.29
N GLY A 66 -21.70 -16.08 -6.39
CA GLY A 66 -22.63 -15.10 -5.82
C GLY A 66 -24.04 -15.18 -6.41
N ALA A 67 -24.22 -15.74 -7.61
CA ALA A 67 -25.55 -15.96 -8.18
C ALA A 67 -26.46 -16.82 -7.28
N CYS A 68 -25.88 -17.85 -6.64
CA CYS A 68 -26.63 -18.82 -5.84
C CYS A 68 -26.26 -18.80 -4.36
N HIS A 69 -25.01 -18.52 -3.99
CA HIS A 69 -24.48 -18.63 -2.62
C HIS A 69 -24.38 -17.29 -1.87
N ASN A 70 -25.18 -16.29 -2.27
CA ASN A 70 -25.31 -15.00 -1.58
C ASN A 70 -26.12 -15.12 -0.28
N GLU A 71 -26.33 -14.01 0.44
CA GLU A 71 -27.03 -13.94 1.74
C GLU A 71 -28.52 -14.29 1.68
N GLN A 72 -29.13 -14.27 0.50
CA GLN A 72 -30.53 -14.64 0.27
C GLN A 72 -30.66 -15.97 -0.50
N GLY A 73 -29.54 -16.52 -0.91
CA GLY A 73 -29.47 -17.69 -1.77
C GLY A 73 -29.32 -19.02 -1.03
N GLN A 74 -28.75 -19.99 -1.74
CA GLN A 74 -28.59 -21.37 -1.25
C GLN A 74 -27.46 -21.47 -0.21
N SER A 75 -27.65 -22.31 0.78
CA SER A 75 -26.60 -22.71 1.72
C SER A 75 -25.62 -23.70 1.05
N PRO A 76 -24.31 -23.59 1.30
CA PRO A 76 -23.64 -22.61 2.18
C PRO A 76 -23.51 -21.22 1.53
N GLN A 77 -23.75 -20.16 2.33
CA GLN A 77 -23.77 -18.78 1.83
C GLN A 77 -22.38 -18.13 1.88
N PHE A 78 -21.39 -18.74 1.24
CA PHE A 78 -19.99 -18.31 1.29
C PHE A 78 -19.65 -17.17 0.32
N ALA A 79 -20.53 -16.83 -0.60
CA ALA A 79 -20.41 -15.68 -1.49
C ALA A 79 -21.39 -14.55 -1.11
N ARG A 80 -21.79 -14.48 0.18
CA ARG A 80 -22.65 -13.43 0.71
C ARG A 80 -21.93 -12.09 0.72
N ARG A 81 -22.67 -11.02 0.49
CA ARG A 81 -22.15 -9.65 0.29
C ARG A 81 -22.26 -8.75 1.51
N ASP A 82 -23.04 -9.17 2.51
CA ASP A 82 -23.36 -8.41 3.71
C ASP A 82 -22.32 -8.58 4.82
N ASP A 83 -21.66 -9.74 4.94
CA ASP A 83 -20.71 -10.03 6.02
C ASP A 83 -19.63 -11.04 5.58
N ILE A 84 -18.39 -10.57 5.47
CA ILE A 84 -17.23 -11.38 5.07
C ILE A 84 -16.85 -12.43 6.11
N ASN A 85 -17.10 -12.20 7.40
CA ASN A 85 -16.79 -13.14 8.47
C ASN A 85 -17.74 -14.32 8.45
N LEU A 86 -19.01 -14.07 8.17
CA LEU A 86 -19.99 -15.12 7.97
C LEU A 86 -19.73 -15.88 6.67
N ALA A 87 -19.29 -15.20 5.60
CA ALA A 87 -18.87 -15.85 4.37
C ALA A 87 -17.69 -16.81 4.60
N TYR A 88 -16.68 -16.34 5.34
CA TYR A 88 -15.54 -17.14 5.76
C TYR A 88 -15.96 -18.37 6.60
N GLY A 89 -16.83 -18.18 7.59
CA GLY A 89 -17.37 -19.28 8.38
C GLY A 89 -18.12 -20.33 7.52
N ALA A 90 -18.87 -19.87 6.50
CA ALA A 90 -19.62 -20.74 5.62
C ALA A 90 -18.74 -21.56 4.65
N ILE A 91 -17.56 -21.04 4.25
CA ILE A 91 -16.67 -21.73 3.30
C ILE A 91 -15.71 -22.72 3.96
N ASN A 92 -15.36 -22.53 5.22
CA ASN A 92 -14.30 -23.30 5.90
C ASN A 92 -14.47 -24.82 5.81
N GLY A 93 -15.71 -25.33 5.87
CA GLY A 93 -15.98 -26.77 5.74
C GLY A 93 -15.76 -27.35 4.33
N PHE A 94 -15.51 -26.50 3.33
CA PHE A 94 -15.39 -26.87 1.92
C PHE A 94 -13.99 -26.67 1.35
N ILE A 95 -13.06 -26.17 2.19
CA ILE A 95 -11.70 -25.82 1.81
C ILE A 95 -10.68 -26.69 2.52
N ASN A 96 -9.69 -27.13 1.77
CA ASN A 96 -8.52 -27.82 2.27
C ASN A 96 -7.28 -26.95 1.99
N LEU A 97 -6.84 -26.16 2.97
CA LEU A 97 -5.69 -25.28 2.82
C LEU A 97 -4.35 -26.03 2.72
N THR A 98 -4.30 -27.29 3.18
CA THR A 98 -3.09 -28.13 3.06
C THR A 98 -2.95 -28.73 1.66
N SER A 99 -4.08 -28.99 1.00
CA SER A 99 -4.14 -29.53 -0.35
C SER A 99 -5.28 -28.85 -1.13
N PRO A 100 -5.08 -27.62 -1.63
CA PRO A 100 -6.11 -26.80 -2.25
C PRO A 100 -6.92 -27.49 -3.35
N LYS A 101 -6.28 -28.28 -4.19
CA LYS A 101 -6.92 -29.06 -5.27
C LYS A 101 -7.94 -30.11 -4.75
N ASP A 102 -7.76 -30.56 -3.50
CA ASP A 102 -8.63 -31.57 -2.86
C ASP A 102 -9.77 -30.91 -2.06
N SER A 103 -9.90 -29.59 -2.13
CA SER A 103 -11.02 -28.86 -1.56
C SER A 103 -12.34 -29.32 -2.17
N LEU A 104 -13.36 -29.50 -1.33
CA LEU A 104 -14.69 -29.90 -1.82
C LEU A 104 -15.27 -28.90 -2.82
N LEU A 105 -14.99 -27.60 -2.63
CA LEU A 105 -15.36 -26.55 -3.57
C LEU A 105 -14.78 -26.81 -4.97
N VAL A 106 -13.48 -27.12 -5.04
CA VAL A 106 -12.76 -27.41 -6.29
C VAL A 106 -13.30 -28.66 -6.96
N THR A 107 -13.43 -29.76 -6.19
CA THR A 107 -13.90 -31.05 -6.73
C THR A 107 -15.37 -30.99 -7.20
N LYS A 108 -16.20 -30.16 -6.57
CA LYS A 108 -17.60 -29.92 -7.01
C LYS A 108 -17.63 -29.21 -8.35
N VAL A 109 -16.83 -28.16 -8.54
CA VAL A 109 -16.78 -27.41 -9.80
C VAL A 109 -16.15 -28.27 -10.90
N ALA A 110 -15.11 -29.04 -10.61
CA ALA A 110 -14.55 -30.03 -11.55
C ALA A 110 -15.58 -31.11 -11.99
N GLY A 111 -16.58 -31.38 -11.15
CA GLY A 111 -17.68 -32.32 -11.43
C GLY A 111 -18.88 -31.66 -12.12
N GLY A 112 -18.79 -30.48 -12.67
CA GLY A 112 -19.85 -29.82 -13.45
C GLY A 112 -20.76 -28.91 -12.62
N HIS A 113 -20.33 -28.41 -11.44
CA HIS A 113 -21.11 -27.46 -10.65
C HIS A 113 -20.78 -26.01 -11.02
N ASN A 114 -21.62 -25.40 -11.83
CA ASN A 114 -21.66 -23.97 -12.15
C ASN A 114 -20.28 -23.36 -12.53
N CYS A 115 -19.62 -23.89 -13.53
CA CYS A 115 -18.41 -23.30 -14.08
C CYS A 115 -18.75 -22.05 -14.91
N TRP A 116 -18.02 -20.96 -14.72
CA TRP A 116 -18.17 -19.70 -15.46
C TRP A 116 -17.23 -19.61 -16.67
N GLN A 117 -16.48 -20.68 -16.96
CA GLN A 117 -15.62 -20.81 -18.12
C GLN A 117 -16.14 -21.90 -19.06
N GLN A 118 -15.45 -22.13 -20.17
CA GLN A 118 -15.83 -23.14 -21.16
C GLN A 118 -15.59 -24.60 -20.73
N SER A 119 -14.86 -24.80 -19.62
CA SER A 119 -14.49 -26.12 -19.12
C SER A 119 -14.46 -26.17 -17.61
N ASP A 120 -15.12 -27.16 -17.01
CA ASP A 120 -15.14 -27.37 -15.56
C ASP A 120 -13.73 -27.52 -14.95
N SER A 121 -12.79 -28.13 -15.69
CA SER A 121 -11.41 -28.27 -15.25
C SER A 121 -10.71 -26.89 -15.14
N VAL A 122 -11.00 -25.95 -16.05
CA VAL A 122 -10.43 -24.60 -16.01
C VAL A 122 -10.94 -23.84 -14.80
N CYS A 123 -12.24 -23.93 -14.49
CA CYS A 123 -12.78 -23.32 -13.28
C CYS A 123 -12.19 -23.94 -12.00
N ALA A 124 -11.99 -25.25 -11.98
CA ALA A 124 -11.37 -25.95 -10.86
C ALA A 124 -9.90 -25.54 -10.66
N ASP A 125 -9.13 -25.36 -11.74
CA ASP A 125 -7.75 -24.89 -11.70
C ASP A 125 -7.68 -23.45 -11.17
N ILE A 126 -8.57 -22.57 -11.62
CA ILE A 126 -8.69 -21.18 -11.13
C ILE A 126 -8.99 -21.18 -9.63
N LEU A 127 -9.98 -21.95 -9.18
CA LEU A 127 -10.30 -22.06 -7.74
C LEU A 127 -9.12 -22.60 -6.94
N THR A 128 -8.42 -23.60 -7.47
CA THR A 128 -7.21 -24.15 -6.83
C THR A 128 -6.15 -23.08 -6.64
N THR A 129 -5.94 -22.24 -7.65
CA THR A 129 -5.00 -21.12 -7.57
C THR A 129 -5.41 -20.12 -6.47
N TRP A 130 -6.65 -19.67 -6.46
CA TRP A 130 -7.14 -18.71 -5.45
C TRP A 130 -7.08 -19.27 -4.02
N ILE A 131 -7.41 -20.57 -3.84
CA ILE A 131 -7.30 -21.23 -2.54
C ILE A 131 -5.83 -21.39 -2.13
N SER A 132 -4.92 -21.65 -3.08
CA SER A 132 -3.49 -21.72 -2.82
C SER A 132 -2.92 -20.38 -2.39
N GLU A 133 -3.36 -19.28 -3.01
CA GLU A 133 -3.01 -17.92 -2.60
C GLU A 133 -3.50 -17.61 -1.18
N TRP A 134 -4.69 -18.05 -0.82
CA TRP A 134 -5.18 -17.94 0.56
C TRP A 134 -4.35 -18.78 1.53
N ALA A 135 -4.06 -20.04 1.15
CA ALA A 135 -3.35 -21.01 2.00
C ALA A 135 -1.90 -20.59 2.31
N ASP A 136 -1.31 -19.66 1.54
CA ASP A 136 0.11 -19.28 1.65
C ASP A 136 1.03 -20.52 1.55
N THR A 137 0.57 -21.54 0.81
CA THR A 137 1.33 -22.77 0.64
C THR A 137 2.21 -22.66 -0.60
N ASP A 138 3.50 -22.94 -0.45
CA ASP A 138 4.51 -23.11 -1.51
C ASP A 138 4.19 -24.26 -2.49
N SER A 139 2.93 -24.56 -2.73
CA SER A 139 2.53 -25.68 -3.57
C SER A 139 2.36 -25.23 -5.01
N THR A 140 3.41 -25.37 -5.82
CA THR A 140 3.41 -25.46 -7.30
C THR A 140 2.57 -24.45 -8.11
N ALA A 141 1.81 -23.56 -7.51
CA ALA A 141 1.57 -22.27 -8.09
C ALA A 141 2.95 -21.66 -8.29
N THR A 142 3.27 -21.28 -9.51
CA THR A 142 4.46 -20.50 -9.80
C THR A 142 4.44 -19.36 -8.78
N THR A 143 5.23 -19.48 -7.73
CA THR A 143 5.58 -18.35 -6.90
C THR A 143 6.10 -17.38 -7.93
N ILE A 144 5.36 -16.32 -8.21
CA ILE A 144 5.96 -15.18 -8.89
C ILE A 144 6.86 -14.68 -7.78
N ASP A 145 8.09 -15.20 -7.79
CA ASP A 145 9.18 -14.67 -7.00
C ASP A 145 9.40 -13.29 -7.58
N PHE A 146 8.76 -12.30 -6.98
CA PHE A 146 9.07 -10.93 -7.31
C PHE A 146 10.48 -10.77 -6.77
N ASP A 147 11.43 -10.73 -7.67
CA ASP A 147 12.79 -10.39 -7.35
C ASP A 147 12.76 -9.19 -6.40
N ASP A 148 13.52 -9.26 -5.32
CA ASP A 148 13.71 -8.11 -4.44
C ASP A 148 13.98 -6.87 -5.30
N PRO A 149 13.49 -5.68 -4.91
CA PRO A 149 13.73 -4.47 -5.67
C PRO A 149 15.19 -4.41 -6.08
N ILE A 150 15.45 -4.38 -7.37
CA ILE A 150 16.82 -4.41 -7.90
C ILE A 150 17.56 -3.23 -7.27
N LEU A 151 18.59 -3.53 -6.48
CA LEU A 151 19.50 -2.53 -5.95
C LEU A 151 20.27 -1.95 -7.14
N LYS A 152 19.93 -0.72 -7.52
CA LYS A 152 20.61 -0.03 -8.62
C LYS A 152 21.89 0.61 -8.14
N ASP A 153 22.89 0.63 -9.00
CA ASP A 153 24.02 1.53 -8.81
C ASP A 153 23.50 2.99 -8.77
N PRO A 154 23.71 3.71 -7.67
CA PRO A 154 23.24 5.10 -7.55
C PRO A 154 23.73 6.00 -8.68
N GLY A 155 24.94 5.76 -9.19
CA GLY A 155 25.51 6.49 -10.32
C GLY A 155 24.81 6.25 -11.67
N SER A 156 23.95 5.22 -11.75
CA SER A 156 23.14 4.93 -12.95
C SER A 156 21.66 5.34 -12.79
N SER A 157 21.23 5.74 -11.61
CA SER A 157 19.85 6.11 -11.32
C SER A 157 19.47 7.44 -11.96
N LYS A 158 18.21 7.55 -12.37
CA LYS A 158 17.64 8.78 -12.96
C LYS A 158 16.39 9.19 -12.17
N SER A 159 16.23 10.48 -11.95
CA SER A 159 15.05 11.05 -11.30
C SER A 159 14.19 11.81 -12.29
N PHE A 160 12.89 11.83 -12.04
CA PHE A 160 11.96 12.60 -12.84
C PHE A 160 12.25 14.11 -12.69
N PRO A 161 12.50 14.84 -13.80
CA PRO A 161 12.64 16.29 -13.73
C PRO A 161 11.34 16.94 -13.25
N GLU A 162 11.44 18.11 -12.63
CA GLU A 162 10.27 18.90 -12.27
C GLU A 162 9.44 19.31 -13.49
N SER A 163 10.15 19.64 -14.59
CA SER A 163 9.52 20.04 -15.85
C SER A 163 8.97 18.84 -16.62
N SER A 164 7.73 18.94 -17.04
CA SER A 164 7.08 17.95 -17.93
C SER A 164 7.55 17.99 -19.39
N ALA A 165 8.49 18.86 -19.75
CA ALA A 165 8.86 19.10 -21.15
C ALA A 165 9.34 17.85 -21.91
N LEU A 166 10.14 17.00 -21.28
CA LEU A 166 10.59 15.74 -21.88
C LEU A 166 9.43 14.75 -22.03
N PHE A 167 8.57 14.65 -21.03
CA PHE A 167 7.36 13.84 -21.11
C PHE A 167 6.44 14.31 -22.24
N ALA A 168 6.25 15.63 -22.37
CA ALA A 168 5.48 16.24 -23.46
C ALA A 168 6.02 15.91 -24.84
N SER A 169 7.36 15.80 -24.97
CA SER A 169 8.01 15.55 -26.25
C SER A 169 7.98 14.09 -26.66
N TYR A 170 8.08 13.16 -25.73
CA TYR A 170 8.31 11.74 -26.05
C TYR A 170 7.11 10.84 -25.74
N VAL A 171 6.54 10.93 -24.55
CA VAL A 171 5.56 9.95 -24.04
C VAL A 171 4.13 10.44 -24.17
N HIS A 172 3.86 11.69 -23.78
CA HIS A 172 2.51 12.26 -23.76
C HIS A 172 1.76 12.19 -25.10
N PRO A 173 2.41 12.40 -26.29
CA PRO A 173 1.69 12.30 -27.56
C PRO A 173 1.10 10.90 -27.83
N ILE A 174 1.80 9.85 -27.40
CA ILE A 174 1.32 8.46 -27.53
C ILE A 174 0.12 8.24 -26.60
N LEU A 175 0.21 8.71 -25.36
CA LEU A 175 -0.87 8.60 -24.38
C LEU A 175 -2.11 9.38 -24.83
N GLN A 176 -1.93 10.61 -25.33
CA GLN A 176 -3.04 11.43 -25.86
C GLN A 176 -3.73 10.76 -27.04
N THR A 177 -2.98 10.17 -27.96
CA THR A 177 -3.55 9.57 -29.15
C THR A 177 -4.29 8.28 -28.87
N ASN A 178 -3.76 7.44 -27.98
CA ASN A 178 -4.22 6.06 -27.85
C ASN A 178 -4.92 5.76 -26.51
N CYS A 179 -4.72 6.57 -25.49
CA CYS A 179 -5.25 6.29 -24.13
C CYS A 179 -6.27 7.32 -23.64
N ALA A 180 -6.33 8.52 -24.25
CA ALA A 180 -7.19 9.61 -23.75
C ALA A 180 -8.68 9.32 -23.85
N SER A 181 -9.10 8.39 -24.70
CA SER A 181 -10.50 7.96 -24.80
C SER A 181 -11.06 7.32 -23.51
N CYS A 182 -10.16 6.85 -22.62
CA CYS A 182 -10.49 6.30 -21.32
C CYS A 182 -9.76 7.01 -20.17
N HIS A 183 -8.47 7.31 -20.30
CA HIS A 183 -7.62 7.83 -19.23
C HIS A 183 -7.46 9.35 -19.23
N SER A 184 -8.53 10.05 -19.57
CA SER A 184 -8.69 11.51 -19.46
C SER A 184 -9.98 11.82 -18.71
N SER A 185 -10.00 12.87 -17.91
CA SER A 185 -11.21 13.34 -17.22
C SER A 185 -12.31 13.80 -18.18
N SER A 186 -11.94 14.14 -19.42
CA SER A 186 -12.86 14.56 -20.48
C SER A 186 -13.36 13.40 -21.34
N ALA A 187 -12.98 12.16 -21.07
CA ALA A 187 -13.44 10.98 -21.79
C ALA A 187 -14.95 10.77 -21.59
N ALA A 188 -15.60 10.09 -22.52
CA ALA A 188 -17.03 9.77 -22.40
C ALA A 188 -17.30 8.84 -21.20
N PHE A 189 -16.33 7.94 -20.90
CA PHE A 189 -16.33 7.08 -19.72
C PHE A 189 -14.96 7.17 -19.05
N PRO A 190 -14.75 8.16 -18.16
CA PRO A 190 -13.43 8.41 -17.60
C PRO A 190 -12.99 7.27 -16.67
N VAL A 191 -11.78 6.73 -16.88
CA VAL A 191 -11.17 5.69 -16.05
C VAL A 191 -9.87 6.24 -15.46
N ALA A 192 -9.83 6.37 -14.14
CA ALA A 192 -8.60 6.76 -13.44
C ALA A 192 -7.57 5.61 -13.51
N PRO A 193 -6.26 5.93 -13.49
CA PRO A 193 -5.65 7.26 -13.37
C PRO A 193 -5.64 8.04 -14.71
N TYR A 194 -5.72 9.38 -14.63
CA TYR A 194 -5.85 10.26 -15.81
C TYR A 194 -4.50 10.70 -16.40
N PHE A 195 -3.66 9.75 -16.72
CA PHE A 195 -2.31 9.98 -17.27
C PHE A 195 -2.30 10.44 -18.74
N ALA A 196 -3.45 10.49 -19.39
CA ALA A 196 -3.64 10.98 -20.75
C ALA A 196 -4.49 12.26 -20.79
N GLU A 197 -4.40 13.11 -19.73
CA GLU A 197 -5.00 14.44 -19.73
C GLU A 197 -4.42 15.34 -20.83
N ALA A 198 -5.25 16.24 -21.36
CA ALA A 198 -4.78 17.26 -22.30
C ALA A 198 -3.80 18.24 -21.65
N ASN A 199 -3.95 18.50 -20.35
CA ASN A 199 -2.96 19.23 -19.57
C ASN A 199 -1.76 18.32 -19.30
N VAL A 200 -0.62 18.65 -19.92
CA VAL A 200 0.61 17.87 -19.86
C VAL A 200 1.14 17.73 -18.42
N ASP A 201 1.08 18.80 -17.63
CA ASP A 201 1.60 18.77 -16.27
C ASP A 201 0.77 17.85 -15.38
N ALA A 202 -0.55 17.90 -15.49
CA ALA A 202 -1.45 16.99 -14.80
C ALA A 202 -1.22 15.53 -15.22
N ALA A 203 -1.11 15.27 -16.53
CA ALA A 203 -0.80 13.94 -17.05
C ALA A 203 0.54 13.42 -16.54
N TYR A 204 1.56 14.28 -16.52
CA TYR A 204 2.91 13.95 -16.08
C TYR A 204 2.95 13.51 -14.60
N GLN A 205 2.28 14.25 -13.71
CA GLN A 205 2.25 13.88 -12.30
C GLN A 205 1.68 12.46 -12.08
N VAL A 206 0.68 12.09 -12.86
CA VAL A 206 0.05 10.76 -12.79
C VAL A 206 0.90 9.69 -13.48
N ALA A 207 1.54 10.04 -14.60
CA ALA A 207 2.33 9.10 -15.41
C ALA A 207 3.64 8.68 -14.74
N LYS A 208 4.26 9.53 -13.90
CA LYS A 208 5.52 9.21 -13.19
C LYS A 208 5.49 7.84 -12.53
N ALA A 209 4.41 7.50 -11.82
CA ALA A 209 4.27 6.22 -11.14
C ALA A 209 4.12 5.00 -12.08
N LYS A 210 4.06 5.23 -13.39
CA LYS A 210 3.88 4.18 -14.42
C LYS A 210 5.09 4.03 -15.32
N ILE A 211 6.12 4.85 -15.12
CA ILE A 211 7.34 4.90 -15.92
C ILE A 211 8.54 4.50 -15.07
N ASP A 212 9.33 3.58 -15.56
CA ASP A 212 10.67 3.27 -15.04
C ASP A 212 11.71 3.92 -15.93
N LEU A 213 12.38 4.97 -15.43
CA LEU A 213 13.41 5.70 -16.18
C LEU A 213 14.71 4.91 -16.33
N ASN A 214 14.96 3.96 -15.46
CA ASN A 214 16.21 3.19 -15.44
C ASN A 214 16.08 1.90 -16.25
N GLN A 215 14.86 1.32 -16.26
CA GLN A 215 14.53 0.13 -17.03
C GLN A 215 13.21 0.35 -17.80
N PRO A 216 13.22 1.12 -18.88
CA PRO A 216 12.00 1.49 -19.62
C PRO A 216 11.10 0.32 -19.99
N ALA A 217 11.68 -0.86 -20.25
CA ALA A 217 10.93 -2.08 -20.55
C ALA A 217 10.04 -2.56 -19.38
N LEU A 218 10.40 -2.22 -18.14
CA LEU A 218 9.64 -2.56 -16.93
C LEU A 218 8.61 -1.49 -16.56
N SER A 219 8.50 -0.43 -17.35
CA SER A 219 7.46 0.58 -17.17
C SER A 219 6.07 -0.05 -17.25
N ARG A 220 5.18 0.33 -16.33
CA ARG A 220 3.82 -0.21 -16.29
C ARG A 220 3.07 -0.04 -17.62
N PHE A 221 3.29 1.06 -18.31
CA PHE A 221 2.73 1.28 -19.64
C PHE A 221 3.16 0.21 -20.65
N VAL A 222 4.43 -0.19 -20.62
CA VAL A 222 4.99 -1.21 -21.52
C VAL A 222 4.43 -2.58 -21.19
N LEU A 223 4.47 -2.95 -19.89
CA LEU A 223 3.98 -4.25 -19.42
C LEU A 223 2.47 -4.42 -19.66
N ARG A 224 1.68 -3.37 -19.46
CA ARG A 224 0.23 -3.41 -19.73
C ARG A 224 -0.08 -3.69 -21.20
N LEU A 225 0.66 -3.10 -22.12
CA LEU A 225 0.48 -3.34 -23.55
C LEU A 225 0.99 -4.73 -23.96
N GLY A 226 2.24 -5.05 -23.62
CA GLY A 226 2.91 -6.26 -24.10
C GLY A 226 2.44 -7.54 -23.42
N ASN A 227 2.29 -7.54 -22.10
CA ASN A 227 2.03 -8.75 -21.33
C ASN A 227 0.56 -8.92 -20.94
N GLU A 228 -0.18 -7.82 -20.77
CA GLU A 228 -1.57 -7.85 -20.33
C GLU A 228 -2.56 -7.48 -21.45
N PHE A 229 -2.07 -7.22 -22.66
CA PHE A 229 -2.85 -6.97 -23.87
C PHE A 229 -3.93 -5.88 -23.71
N HIS A 230 -3.61 -4.84 -22.92
CA HIS A 230 -4.56 -3.82 -22.55
C HIS A 230 -4.72 -2.78 -23.67
N ASN A 231 -5.84 -2.84 -24.38
CA ASN A 231 -6.29 -1.84 -25.36
C ASN A 231 -5.23 -1.43 -26.39
N CYS A 232 -4.63 -2.40 -27.04
CA CYS A 232 -3.62 -2.16 -28.07
C CYS A 232 -4.25 -1.48 -29.28
N TRP A 233 -3.54 -0.52 -29.88
CA TRP A 233 -4.04 0.27 -31.02
C TRP A 233 -3.64 -0.30 -32.40
N SER A 234 -2.65 -1.19 -32.43
CA SER A 234 -2.26 -1.92 -33.66
C SER A 234 -2.01 -3.40 -33.35
N ASN A 235 -0.86 -3.67 -32.76
CA ASN A 235 -0.42 -4.99 -32.32
C ASN A 235 0.28 -4.79 -30.98
N CYS A 236 -0.09 -5.55 -29.96
CA CYS A 236 0.33 -5.33 -28.58
C CYS A 236 1.86 -5.31 -28.40
N GLU A 237 2.58 -6.17 -29.11
CA GLU A 237 4.04 -6.19 -29.10
C GLU A 237 4.63 -4.90 -29.72
N ASN A 238 4.12 -4.48 -30.87
CA ASN A 238 4.58 -3.25 -31.51
C ASN A 238 4.23 -2.01 -30.68
N ASP A 239 3.05 -1.98 -30.08
CA ASP A 239 2.58 -0.86 -29.27
C ASP A 239 3.40 -0.74 -27.98
N ALA A 240 3.72 -1.88 -27.35
CA ALA A 240 4.64 -1.95 -26.22
C ALA A 240 6.04 -1.46 -26.59
N ASN A 241 6.58 -1.90 -27.74
CA ASN A 241 7.88 -1.46 -28.24
C ASN A 241 7.90 0.04 -28.57
N GLN A 242 6.82 0.58 -29.11
CA GLN A 242 6.69 2.02 -29.37
C GLN A 242 6.70 2.81 -28.05
N MET A 243 5.96 2.36 -27.07
CA MET A 243 5.92 2.99 -25.74
C MET A 243 7.27 2.89 -25.03
N GLN A 244 7.91 1.72 -25.06
CA GLN A 244 9.26 1.52 -24.52
C GLN A 244 10.28 2.46 -25.17
N THR A 245 10.23 2.59 -26.48
CA THR A 245 11.12 3.48 -27.21
C THR A 245 10.94 4.93 -26.81
N ALA A 246 9.69 5.38 -26.65
CA ALA A 246 9.40 6.74 -26.21
C ALA A 246 9.88 7.01 -24.79
N ILE A 247 9.69 6.05 -23.86
CA ILE A 247 10.19 6.16 -22.49
C ILE A 247 11.72 6.13 -22.48
N SER A 248 12.37 5.29 -23.30
CA SER A 248 13.82 5.24 -23.43
C SER A 248 14.40 6.57 -23.91
N GLN A 249 13.79 7.17 -24.95
CA GLN A 249 14.22 8.48 -25.45
C GLN A 249 14.06 9.59 -24.39
N MET A 250 12.96 9.57 -23.65
CA MET A 250 12.76 10.47 -22.52
C MET A 250 13.85 10.26 -21.46
N ALA A 251 14.09 9.00 -21.07
CA ALA A 251 15.06 8.63 -20.05
C ALA A 251 16.50 9.01 -20.48
N ASP A 252 16.87 8.82 -21.74
CA ASP A 252 18.22 9.14 -22.26
C ASP A 252 18.50 10.64 -22.25
N ALA A 253 17.46 11.46 -22.32
CA ALA A 253 17.56 12.91 -22.18
C ALA A 253 17.70 13.38 -20.72
N ILE A 254 17.55 12.50 -19.72
CA ILE A 254 17.68 12.79 -18.29
C ILE A 254 19.07 12.37 -17.81
N ALA A 255 19.79 13.29 -17.17
CA ALA A 255 21.08 12.99 -16.58
C ALA A 255 20.94 12.02 -15.39
N THR A 256 21.96 11.19 -15.15
CA THR A 256 22.03 10.35 -13.98
C THR A 256 22.24 11.18 -12.71
N ASN A 257 21.69 10.68 -11.60
CA ASN A 257 21.86 11.31 -10.28
C ASN A 257 23.29 11.09 -9.79
N GLN A 258 23.82 12.12 -9.16
CA GLN A 258 25.05 12.03 -8.40
C GLN A 258 24.68 11.88 -6.93
N VAL A 259 24.75 10.67 -6.39
CA VAL A 259 24.46 10.39 -4.98
C VAL A 259 25.77 10.15 -4.23
N ASP A 260 25.93 10.77 -3.07
CA ASP A 260 27.08 10.52 -2.19
C ASP A 260 27.06 9.04 -1.75
N GLU A 261 28.17 8.32 -1.97
CA GLU A 261 28.31 6.92 -1.58
C GLU A 261 28.01 6.69 -0.07
N ALA A 262 28.27 7.68 0.77
CA ALA A 262 27.97 7.59 2.20
C ALA A 262 26.46 7.53 2.50
N LEU A 263 25.59 7.95 1.56
CA LEU A 263 24.13 7.93 1.68
C LEU A 263 23.50 6.64 1.12
N VAL A 264 24.25 5.85 0.34
CA VAL A 264 23.72 4.68 -0.37
C VAL A 264 23.43 3.52 0.55
N ILE A 265 24.28 3.29 1.54
CA ILE A 265 24.20 2.15 2.45
C ILE A 265 23.83 2.61 3.85
N SER A 266 22.81 1.97 4.44
CA SER A 266 22.42 2.22 5.82
C SER A 266 23.59 1.98 6.77
N LYS A 267 23.94 3.00 7.53
CA LYS A 267 24.79 2.85 8.71
C LYS A 267 23.90 2.23 9.78
N ALA A 268 23.87 0.91 9.87
CA ALA A 268 23.04 0.19 10.83
C ALA A 268 23.21 0.80 12.23
N LEU A 269 22.14 1.39 12.76
CA LEU A 269 22.15 2.01 14.07
C LEU A 269 22.12 0.91 15.14
N LYS A 270 23.07 0.95 16.04
CA LYS A 270 23.01 0.13 17.25
C LYS A 270 21.96 0.71 18.19
N LEU A 271 21.47 -0.12 19.13
CA LEU A 271 20.48 0.28 20.12
C LEU A 271 20.81 1.61 20.84
N THR A 272 22.12 1.84 21.12
CA THR A 272 22.64 3.05 21.75
C THR A 272 22.62 4.28 20.85
N GLU A 273 22.44 4.11 19.55
CA GLU A 273 22.50 5.18 18.55
C GLU A 273 21.11 5.56 18.03
N GLY A 274 20.05 4.85 18.44
CA GLY A 274 18.72 5.00 17.87
C GLY A 274 17.60 4.96 18.89
N ILE A 275 17.83 5.42 20.12
CA ILE A 275 16.77 5.47 21.14
C ILE A 275 15.85 6.64 20.81
N VAL A 276 14.62 6.29 20.42
CA VAL A 276 13.54 7.25 20.29
C VAL A 276 12.91 7.45 21.66
N ALA A 277 12.84 8.69 22.14
CA ALA A 277 12.21 9.00 23.41
C ALA A 277 10.70 8.75 23.32
N ASN A 278 10.18 7.90 24.21
CA ASN A 278 8.77 7.51 24.24
C ASN A 278 8.01 8.09 25.41
N ASN A 279 8.58 9.05 26.11
CA ASN A 279 7.94 9.69 27.26
C ASN A 279 8.50 11.10 27.43
N GLY A 280 7.83 11.88 28.24
CA GLY A 280 8.21 13.26 28.50
C GLY A 280 7.44 14.21 27.61
N ASN A 281 8.04 15.13 26.93
CA ASN A 281 7.38 16.24 26.26
C ASN A 281 6.87 15.95 24.82
N ARG A 282 6.63 14.68 24.44
CA ARG A 282 6.00 14.40 23.14
C ARG A 282 4.56 14.90 23.12
N PHE A 283 4.17 15.45 21.97
CA PHE A 283 2.79 15.79 21.71
C PHE A 283 2.01 14.53 21.29
N GLU A 284 1.19 13.99 22.18
CA GLU A 284 0.43 12.74 21.98
C GLU A 284 -1.08 12.90 22.13
N GLN A 285 -1.62 14.11 22.27
CA GLN A 285 -3.03 14.34 22.57
C GLN A 285 -3.99 13.76 21.54
N HIS A 286 -3.54 13.56 20.30
CA HIS A 286 -4.36 13.12 19.18
C HIS A 286 -3.96 11.75 18.64
N VAL A 287 -3.11 11.02 19.37
CA VAL A 287 -2.68 9.66 18.98
C VAL A 287 -3.84 8.70 19.11
N ILE A 288 -4.12 7.97 18.03
CA ILE A 288 -5.17 6.94 17.97
C ILE A 288 -4.61 5.52 17.80
N ALA A 289 -3.37 5.42 17.33
CA ALA A 289 -2.62 4.17 17.24
C ALA A 289 -1.12 4.46 17.39
N LYS A 290 -0.39 3.61 18.14
CA LYS A 290 1.04 3.79 18.37
C LYS A 290 1.75 2.45 18.58
N TRP A 291 2.88 2.27 17.87
CA TRP A 291 3.74 1.10 18.01
C TRP A 291 5.15 1.56 18.36
N GLU A 292 5.62 1.14 19.53
CA GLU A 292 6.95 1.47 20.03
C GLU A 292 7.95 0.33 19.79
N PHE A 293 7.48 -0.81 19.29
CA PHE A 293 8.26 -1.99 18.95
C PHE A 293 9.21 -2.47 20.07
N LYS A 294 8.72 -2.46 21.31
CA LYS A 294 9.52 -2.78 22.51
C LYS A 294 9.51 -4.25 22.92
N SER A 295 8.69 -5.10 22.30
CA SER A 295 8.59 -6.52 22.67
C SER A 295 9.90 -7.28 22.49
N GLY A 296 10.65 -7.01 21.42
CA GLY A 296 11.95 -7.61 21.11
C GLY A 296 11.89 -9.11 20.77
N GLN A 297 10.69 -9.73 20.78
CA GLN A 297 10.48 -11.15 20.53
C GLN A 297 9.04 -11.44 20.12
N GLY A 298 8.82 -12.63 19.54
CA GLY A 298 7.50 -13.08 19.07
C GLY A 298 7.09 -12.43 17.76
N PHE A 299 5.82 -12.66 17.37
CA PHE A 299 5.26 -12.27 16.09
C PHE A 299 4.22 -11.16 16.19
N THR A 300 4.14 -10.46 17.31
CA THR A 300 3.16 -9.40 17.52
C THR A 300 3.83 -8.10 17.98
N ALA A 301 3.61 -7.03 17.24
CA ALA A 301 3.92 -5.67 17.68
C ALA A 301 2.62 -5.03 18.21
N TYR A 302 2.62 -4.64 19.47
CA TYR A 302 1.43 -4.16 20.16
C TYR A 302 1.17 -2.67 19.92
N ASP A 303 -0.10 -2.34 19.67
CA ASP A 303 -0.59 -0.97 19.70
C ASP A 303 -0.67 -0.51 21.16
N THR A 304 0.13 0.50 21.49
CA THR A 304 0.26 1.05 22.86
C THR A 304 -0.48 2.39 23.03
N SER A 305 -1.34 2.77 22.08
CA SER A 305 -2.11 4.03 22.16
C SER A 305 -3.16 4.04 23.27
N GLY A 306 -3.63 2.87 23.71
CA GLY A 306 -4.76 2.73 24.65
C GLY A 306 -6.13 2.99 24.00
N ILE A 307 -6.22 3.16 22.69
CA ILE A 307 -7.47 3.38 21.96
C ILE A 307 -7.95 2.06 21.34
N GLU A 308 -9.13 1.62 21.71
CA GLU A 308 -9.74 0.39 21.21
C GLU A 308 -10.46 0.58 19.86
N PRO A 309 -10.53 -0.48 19.02
CA PRO A 309 -9.82 -1.75 19.16
C PRO A 309 -8.30 -1.58 18.94
N ALA A 310 -7.48 -2.28 19.74
CA ALA A 310 -6.03 -2.24 19.59
C ALA A 310 -5.61 -2.77 18.21
N ALA A 311 -4.90 -1.97 17.44
CA ALA A 311 -4.42 -2.34 16.10
C ALA A 311 -3.06 -3.05 16.17
N ASN A 312 -3.01 -4.20 16.85
CA ASN A 312 -1.79 -5.00 16.94
C ASN A 312 -1.37 -5.49 15.56
N LEU A 313 -0.06 -5.44 15.28
CA LEU A 313 0.51 -5.90 14.02
C LEU A 313 1.03 -7.34 14.16
N THR A 314 0.62 -8.20 13.25
CA THR A 314 1.20 -9.54 13.08
C THR A 314 2.39 -9.44 12.15
N LEU A 315 3.55 -9.94 12.60
CA LEU A 315 4.80 -9.99 11.84
C LEU A 315 4.85 -11.27 11.01
N SER A 316 5.15 -11.17 9.73
CA SER A 316 5.26 -12.31 8.82
C SER A 316 6.34 -12.11 7.76
N GLY A 317 6.87 -13.22 7.23
CA GLY A 317 8.00 -13.18 6.30
C GLY A 317 9.30 -12.76 6.98
N ASP A 318 10.22 -12.16 6.25
CA ASP A 318 11.53 -11.75 6.76
C ASP A 318 11.41 -10.44 7.57
N VAL A 319 10.99 -10.59 8.82
CA VAL A 319 10.91 -9.53 9.82
C VAL A 319 11.70 -9.94 11.06
N SER A 320 12.53 -9.07 11.55
CA SER A 320 13.31 -9.29 12.78
C SER A 320 13.19 -8.12 13.75
N TRP A 321 13.28 -8.41 15.05
CA TRP A 321 13.34 -7.41 16.09
C TRP A 321 14.72 -6.76 16.15
N VAL A 322 14.77 -5.47 16.37
CA VAL A 322 16.01 -4.70 16.45
C VAL A 322 16.21 -4.20 17.86
N GLY A 323 16.95 -4.98 18.65
CA GLY A 323 17.36 -4.59 20.00
C GLY A 323 16.23 -4.24 20.96
N GLY A 324 14.99 -4.70 20.75
CA GLY A 324 13.83 -4.39 21.57
C GLY A 324 13.20 -3.01 21.33
N TRP A 325 13.66 -2.26 20.33
CA TRP A 325 13.19 -0.91 20.01
C TRP A 325 12.96 -0.70 18.53
N GLY A 326 12.45 -1.65 17.84
CA GLY A 326 12.19 -1.56 16.42
C GLY A 326 12.02 -2.92 15.78
N ILE A 327 11.53 -2.88 14.57
CA ILE A 327 11.51 -4.02 13.66
C ILE A 327 12.32 -3.67 12.41
N ARG A 328 13.03 -4.66 11.87
CA ARG A 328 13.62 -4.62 10.55
C ARG A 328 12.73 -5.43 9.61
N LEU A 329 12.41 -4.83 8.50
CA LEU A 329 11.68 -5.41 7.39
C LEU A 329 12.67 -5.66 6.26
N ALA A 330 12.86 -6.93 5.89
CA ALA A 330 13.77 -7.36 4.82
C ALA A 330 12.98 -8.14 3.76
N GLY A 331 11.87 -7.54 3.29
CA GLY A 331 10.92 -8.18 2.40
C GLY A 331 9.74 -8.86 3.10
N GLY A 332 9.74 -8.89 4.44
CA GLY A 332 8.59 -9.27 5.24
C GLY A 332 7.63 -8.10 5.49
N ARG A 333 6.57 -8.34 6.27
CA ARG A 333 5.55 -7.35 6.60
C ARG A 333 5.08 -7.43 8.04
N ALA A 334 4.53 -6.31 8.52
CA ALA A 334 3.76 -6.24 9.75
C ALA A 334 2.36 -5.71 9.44
N GLN A 335 1.31 -6.48 9.76
CA GLN A 335 -0.06 -6.17 9.32
C GLN A 335 -1.03 -6.20 10.50
N ALA A 336 -1.88 -5.17 10.62
CA ALA A 336 -3.04 -5.18 11.50
C ALA A 336 -4.21 -5.93 10.85
N ALA A 337 -5.07 -6.54 11.68
CA ALA A 337 -6.34 -7.05 11.20
C ALA A 337 -7.21 -5.91 10.65
N THR A 338 -8.03 -6.19 9.64
CA THR A 338 -8.94 -5.17 9.07
C THR A 338 -9.96 -4.70 10.10
N SER A 339 -10.45 -5.61 10.97
CA SER A 339 -11.35 -5.25 12.07
C SER A 339 -10.76 -4.19 13.01
N SER A 340 -9.47 -4.30 13.35
CA SER A 340 -8.80 -3.29 14.17
C SER A 340 -8.37 -2.05 13.37
N SER A 341 -8.03 -2.21 12.08
CA SER A 341 -7.73 -1.09 11.17
C SER A 341 -8.94 -0.18 10.93
N THR A 342 -10.18 -0.70 11.11
CA THR A 342 -11.42 0.08 10.99
C THR A 342 -11.46 1.30 11.91
N LYS A 343 -10.77 1.28 13.08
CA LYS A 343 -10.68 2.47 13.93
C LYS A 343 -10.00 3.64 13.21
N LEU A 344 -8.99 3.36 12.37
CA LEU A 344 -8.30 4.38 11.58
C LEU A 344 -9.30 5.02 10.61
N HIS A 345 -10.03 4.19 9.85
CA HIS A 345 -11.08 4.68 8.96
C HIS A 345 -12.06 5.59 9.72
N LYS A 346 -12.67 5.09 10.79
CA LYS A 346 -13.70 5.82 11.54
C LYS A 346 -13.19 7.14 12.12
N MET A 347 -12.02 7.14 12.73
CA MET A 347 -11.51 8.32 13.45
C MET A 347 -10.89 9.35 12.51
N LEU A 348 -10.27 8.93 11.40
CA LEU A 348 -9.65 9.83 10.44
C LEU A 348 -10.68 10.44 9.49
N THR A 349 -11.68 9.68 9.04
CA THR A 349 -12.77 10.25 8.22
C THR A 349 -13.68 11.16 9.05
N ALA A 350 -13.87 10.90 10.35
CA ALA A 350 -14.63 11.75 11.23
C ALA A 350 -13.96 13.11 11.50
N SER A 351 -12.62 13.13 11.60
CA SER A 351 -11.87 14.39 11.75
C SER A 351 -11.65 15.11 10.43
N GLY A 352 -11.57 14.37 9.32
CA GLY A 352 -11.19 14.89 8.00
C GLY A 352 -9.72 15.26 7.87
N GLU A 353 -8.90 15.01 8.87
CA GLU A 353 -7.50 15.35 8.95
C GLU A 353 -6.70 14.28 9.71
N PHE A 354 -5.39 14.16 9.45
CA PHE A 354 -4.54 13.21 10.16
C PHE A 354 -3.05 13.52 10.05
N SER A 355 -2.27 12.82 10.87
CA SER A 355 -0.81 12.71 10.71
C SER A 355 -0.34 11.28 10.91
N ILE A 356 0.65 10.89 10.12
CA ILE A 356 1.41 9.64 10.28
C ILE A 356 2.83 10.04 10.68
N GLU A 357 3.26 9.66 11.85
CA GLU A 357 4.56 9.98 12.40
C GLU A 357 5.38 8.71 12.55
N ALA A 358 6.55 8.66 11.94
CA ALA A 358 7.42 7.50 12.01
C ALA A 358 8.89 7.85 12.22
N TRP A 359 9.60 7.02 12.98
CA TRP A 359 11.05 7.01 13.01
C TRP A 359 11.55 5.80 12.22
N LEU A 360 12.23 6.07 11.12
CA LEU A 360 12.65 5.05 10.14
C LEU A 360 14.15 5.09 9.88
N VAL A 361 14.68 3.93 9.45
CA VAL A 361 16.02 3.80 8.89
C VAL A 361 15.87 3.02 7.58
N PRO A 362 15.80 3.67 6.42
CA PRO A 362 15.89 2.97 5.14
C PRO A 362 17.21 2.20 5.03
N ASP A 363 17.20 0.96 4.54
CA ASP A 363 18.43 0.17 4.38
C ASP A 363 19.36 0.81 3.34
N ASN A 364 18.78 1.45 2.33
CA ASN A 364 19.50 2.14 1.27
C ASN A 364 18.61 3.19 0.58
N VAL A 365 19.18 3.97 -0.32
CA VAL A 365 18.50 5.00 -1.11
C VAL A 365 18.24 4.57 -2.56
N THR A 366 18.29 3.27 -2.84
CA THR A 366 18.18 2.71 -4.20
C THR A 366 16.95 1.85 -4.40
N GLN A 367 16.03 1.82 -3.42
CA GLN A 367 14.77 1.07 -3.54
C GLN A 367 13.85 1.74 -4.54
N GLU A 368 13.36 0.95 -5.48
CA GLU A 368 12.37 1.40 -6.44
C GLU A 368 10.96 1.24 -5.89
N GLY A 369 10.08 2.03 -6.41
CA GLY A 369 8.77 1.92 -5.86
C GLY A 369 7.67 2.73 -6.55
N PRO A 370 6.88 3.36 -5.71
CA PRO A 370 7.07 3.58 -4.26
C PRO A 370 7.05 2.27 -3.46
N ALA A 371 8.23 1.85 -2.93
CA ALA A 371 8.33 0.76 -1.96
C ALA A 371 7.53 1.13 -0.70
N ARG A 372 6.72 0.20 -0.17
CA ARG A 372 5.70 0.52 0.85
C ARG A 372 6.29 0.51 2.24
N ILE A 373 6.55 1.68 2.80
CA ILE A 373 6.97 1.80 4.20
C ILE A 373 5.77 1.55 5.12
N ILE A 374 4.69 2.32 4.90
CA ILE A 374 3.44 2.25 5.65
C ILE A 374 2.31 2.40 4.63
N SER A 375 1.38 1.45 4.60
CA SER A 375 0.19 1.51 3.75
C SER A 375 -1.07 1.22 4.55
N TYR A 376 -2.12 1.95 4.28
CA TYR A 376 -3.49 1.60 4.65
C TYR A 376 -4.22 1.27 3.35
N SER A 377 -4.17 -0.01 2.95
CA SER A 377 -4.51 -0.42 1.59
C SER A 377 -5.25 -1.76 1.52
N GLY A 378 -5.86 -2.01 0.37
CA GLY A 378 -6.54 -3.26 0.03
C GLY A 378 -5.89 -3.96 -1.18
N GLY A 379 -4.72 -3.51 -1.64
CA GLY A 379 -4.02 -4.10 -2.78
C GLY A 379 -3.06 -3.13 -3.46
N ASP A 380 -2.45 -3.59 -4.56
CA ASP A 380 -1.37 -2.89 -5.25
C ASP A 380 -1.78 -1.52 -5.80
N ASP A 381 -3.03 -1.37 -6.20
CA ASP A 381 -3.61 -0.21 -6.87
C ASP A 381 -4.75 0.48 -6.09
N ARG A 382 -5.05 0.00 -4.87
CA ARG A 382 -6.15 0.51 -4.04
C ARG A 382 -5.68 0.78 -2.62
N ARG A 383 -5.78 2.04 -2.20
CA ARG A 383 -5.33 2.48 -0.86
C ARG A 383 -6.13 3.66 -0.35
N ASN A 384 -6.13 3.80 0.98
CA ASN A 384 -6.55 5.03 1.64
C ASN A 384 -5.36 6.00 1.72
N MET A 385 -4.19 5.48 2.16
CA MET A 385 -2.94 6.26 2.15
C MET A 385 -1.72 5.35 2.11
N THR A 386 -0.58 5.90 1.66
CA THR A 386 0.73 5.23 1.72
C THR A 386 1.84 6.26 1.93
N LEU A 387 2.76 5.94 2.84
CA LEU A 387 4.11 6.47 2.86
C LEU A 387 5.01 5.46 2.13
N GLY A 388 5.65 5.89 1.06
CA GLY A 388 6.54 5.07 0.24
C GLY A 388 7.94 5.65 0.15
N GLN A 389 8.82 4.86 -0.47
CA GLN A 389 10.16 5.27 -0.89
C GLN A 389 10.33 5.02 -2.38
N THR A 390 10.78 6.03 -3.12
CA THR A 390 11.30 5.87 -4.49
C THR A 390 12.70 6.47 -4.52
N LEU A 391 13.70 5.60 -4.60
CA LEU A 391 15.11 5.99 -4.52
C LEU A 391 15.37 6.80 -3.23
N TYR A 392 15.81 8.05 -3.35
CA TYR A 392 16.07 8.97 -2.23
C TYR A 392 14.90 9.93 -1.93
N ASN A 393 13.68 9.56 -2.38
CA ASN A 393 12.48 10.34 -2.12
C ASN A 393 11.52 9.62 -1.17
N TYR A 394 10.87 10.37 -0.31
CA TYR A 394 9.65 9.95 0.36
C TYR A 394 8.44 10.33 -0.50
N ASP A 395 7.51 9.38 -0.62
CA ASP A 395 6.29 9.50 -1.41
C ASP A 395 5.06 9.43 -0.51
N PHE A 396 4.12 10.33 -0.71
CA PHE A 396 2.83 10.34 -0.04
C PHE A 396 1.69 10.17 -1.05
N LEU A 397 1.11 8.97 -1.06
CA LEU A 397 -0.11 8.68 -1.81
C LEU A 397 -1.30 8.79 -0.85
N LEU A 398 -2.30 9.54 -1.25
CA LEU A 398 -3.51 9.75 -0.46
C LEU A 398 -4.74 9.68 -1.37
N ARG A 399 -5.64 8.76 -1.06
CA ARG A 399 -6.96 8.72 -1.67
C ARG A 399 -7.85 9.75 -0.98
N ASP A 400 -8.32 10.70 -1.76
CA ASP A 400 -9.32 11.68 -1.36
C ASP A 400 -10.32 11.88 -2.51
N SER A 401 -11.32 12.73 -2.34
CA SER A 401 -12.37 12.96 -3.34
C SER A 401 -11.86 13.53 -4.68
N THR A 402 -10.58 13.92 -4.77
CA THR A 402 -9.94 14.51 -5.97
C THR A 402 -8.86 13.63 -6.57
N THR A 403 -8.49 12.53 -5.90
CA THR A 403 -7.44 11.61 -6.34
C THR A 403 -8.02 10.27 -6.80
N SER A 404 -7.19 9.46 -7.47
CA SER A 404 -7.57 8.10 -7.87
C SER A 404 -7.71 7.16 -6.67
N SER A 405 -8.28 5.96 -6.88
CA SER A 405 -8.31 4.88 -5.88
C SER A 405 -6.92 4.47 -5.39
N ASN A 406 -5.89 4.72 -6.22
CA ASN A 406 -4.48 4.50 -5.90
C ASN A 406 -3.81 5.68 -5.18
N GLY A 407 -4.54 6.79 -4.89
CA GLY A 407 -3.99 7.97 -4.23
C GLY A 407 -3.13 8.86 -5.13
N GLU A 408 -3.27 8.74 -6.44
CA GLU A 408 -2.56 9.58 -7.42
C GLU A 408 -3.36 10.85 -7.75
N PRO A 409 -2.67 11.99 -7.97
CA PRO A 409 -1.22 12.16 -7.98
C PRO A 409 -0.59 12.10 -6.59
N MET A 410 0.60 11.47 -6.49
CA MET A 410 1.36 11.42 -5.24
C MET A 410 2.12 12.72 -5.00
N LEU A 411 2.39 13.02 -3.72
CA LEU A 411 3.34 14.05 -3.31
C LEU A 411 4.69 13.38 -3.01
N SER A 412 5.76 13.84 -3.64
CA SER A 412 7.13 13.36 -3.39
C SER A 412 8.02 14.47 -2.88
N THR A 413 9.03 14.13 -2.08
CA THR A 413 10.09 15.08 -1.74
C THR A 413 10.90 15.46 -2.99
N PRO A 414 11.50 16.68 -3.05
CA PRO A 414 12.26 17.11 -4.21
C PRO A 414 13.45 16.19 -4.54
N ASN A 415 13.67 15.94 -5.82
CA ASN A 415 14.72 15.04 -6.29
C ASN A 415 16.14 15.57 -6.06
N ASP A 416 16.31 16.88 -6.13
CA ASP A 416 17.59 17.58 -6.03
C ASP A 416 18.04 17.84 -4.59
N GLU A 417 17.16 17.60 -3.61
CA GLU A 417 17.48 17.81 -2.20
C GLU A 417 17.94 16.53 -1.48
N GLU A 418 17.84 15.36 -2.11
CA GLU A 418 18.25 14.05 -1.58
C GLU A 418 17.80 13.83 -0.11
N ILE A 419 16.51 14.13 0.14
CA ILE A 419 15.94 14.22 1.50
C ILE A 419 15.98 12.89 2.24
N LEU A 420 15.65 11.78 1.54
CA LEU A 420 15.69 10.45 2.13
C LEU A 420 17.14 9.99 2.23
N GLN A 421 17.56 9.65 3.43
CA GLN A 421 18.91 9.16 3.72
C GLN A 421 18.83 7.78 4.38
N ALA A 422 19.85 6.94 4.16
CA ALA A 422 19.98 5.64 4.81
C ALA A 422 20.45 5.77 6.28
N THR A 423 19.81 6.66 7.03
CA THR A 423 20.07 6.94 8.46
C THR A 423 18.75 7.05 9.20
N LEU A 424 18.80 7.13 10.54
CA LEU A 424 17.58 7.36 11.33
C LEU A 424 16.99 8.72 10.98
N GLN A 425 15.76 8.74 10.52
CA GLN A 425 15.01 9.95 10.20
C GLN A 425 13.63 9.93 10.87
N HIS A 426 13.19 11.11 11.29
CA HIS A 426 11.82 11.38 11.72
C HIS A 426 11.02 11.85 10.52
N VAL A 427 10.03 11.09 10.11
CA VAL A 427 9.18 11.40 8.96
C VAL A 427 7.75 11.58 9.41
N VAL A 428 7.14 12.69 9.03
CA VAL A 428 5.73 12.96 9.35
C VAL A 428 4.99 13.35 8.08
N LEU A 429 3.94 12.58 7.78
CA LEU A 429 2.94 12.96 6.78
C LEU A 429 1.79 13.68 7.49
N THR A 430 1.33 14.79 6.95
CA THR A 430 0.11 15.45 7.42
C THR A 430 -0.85 15.69 6.27
N PHE A 431 -2.13 15.60 6.57
CA PHE A 431 -3.21 15.99 5.67
C PHE A 431 -4.29 16.74 6.44
N ASP A 432 -4.70 17.87 5.93
CA ASP A 432 -5.93 18.57 6.30
C ASP A 432 -6.53 19.28 5.07
N PRO A 433 -7.87 19.54 5.06
CA PRO A 433 -8.53 20.13 3.89
C PRO A 433 -8.13 21.59 3.58
N VAL A 434 -7.41 22.27 4.48
CA VAL A 434 -6.98 23.66 4.31
C VAL A 434 -5.58 23.75 3.74
N ASN A 435 -4.68 22.89 4.22
CA ASN A 435 -3.27 22.94 3.88
C ASN A 435 -2.82 21.81 2.94
N GLY A 436 -3.68 20.81 2.69
CA GLY A 436 -3.39 19.69 1.82
C GLY A 436 -2.41 18.67 2.39
N LYS A 437 -1.71 18.00 1.47
CA LYS A 437 -0.69 17.00 1.79
C LYS A 437 0.65 17.66 2.09
N ARG A 438 1.33 17.22 3.15
CA ARG A 438 2.68 17.67 3.49
C ARG A 438 3.54 16.50 3.97
N ILE A 439 4.83 16.57 3.65
CA ILE A 439 5.86 15.68 4.16
C ILE A 439 6.85 16.52 4.97
N PHE A 440 7.08 16.11 6.21
CA PHE A 440 8.12 16.69 7.07
C PHE A 440 9.20 15.64 7.32
N VAL A 441 10.46 16.05 7.29
CA VAL A 441 11.60 15.19 7.60
C VAL A 441 12.49 15.90 8.61
N ASN A 442 12.78 15.22 9.71
CA ASN A 442 13.61 15.75 10.80
C ASN A 442 13.14 17.13 11.30
N GLY A 443 11.82 17.29 11.45
CA GLY A 443 11.19 18.53 11.94
C GLY A 443 10.98 19.61 10.86
N ASN A 444 11.55 19.46 9.66
CA ASN A 444 11.48 20.44 8.59
C ASN A 444 10.44 20.04 7.54
N LEU A 445 9.73 21.03 6.98
CA LEU A 445 8.84 20.81 5.84
C LEU A 445 9.70 20.49 4.61
N ALA A 446 9.52 19.27 4.06
CA ALA A 446 10.28 18.79 2.91
C ALA A 446 9.47 18.88 1.60
N ALA A 447 8.17 18.67 1.66
CA ALA A 447 7.28 18.80 0.49
C ALA A 447 5.87 19.16 0.91
N GLN A 448 5.15 19.90 0.05
CA GLN A 448 3.72 20.18 0.25
C GLN A 448 2.97 20.29 -1.07
N GLN A 449 1.68 19.93 -1.03
CA GLN A 449 0.73 20.13 -2.11
C GLN A 449 -0.56 20.71 -1.52
N SER A 450 -0.81 21.98 -1.79
CA SER A 450 -1.98 22.72 -1.29
C SER A 450 -3.08 22.92 -2.32
N GLU A 451 -2.87 22.48 -3.55
CA GLU A 451 -3.84 22.57 -4.65
C GLU A 451 -4.75 21.33 -4.67
N SER A 452 -6.00 21.52 -5.03
CA SER A 452 -7.00 20.46 -5.11
C SER A 452 -7.22 19.69 -3.79
N LEU A 453 -7.86 20.36 -2.85
CA LEU A 453 -8.09 19.80 -1.52
C LEU A 453 -9.34 18.92 -1.52
N GLY A 454 -9.14 17.61 -1.53
CA GLY A 454 -10.20 16.64 -1.39
C GLY A 454 -10.58 16.38 0.07
N VAL A 455 -11.62 15.57 0.27
CA VAL A 455 -12.06 15.07 1.57
C VAL A 455 -11.94 13.55 1.60
N LEU A 456 -11.85 12.96 2.80
CA LEU A 456 -11.60 11.51 2.98
C LEU A 456 -12.88 10.65 2.85
N SER A 457 -13.94 11.18 2.22
CA SER A 457 -15.26 10.53 2.14
C SER A 457 -15.27 9.24 1.31
N ASN A 458 -14.27 9.02 0.46
CA ASN A 458 -14.15 7.86 -0.41
C ASN A 458 -13.16 6.80 0.14
N TRP A 459 -12.72 6.94 1.39
CA TRP A 459 -11.90 5.94 2.04
C TRP A 459 -12.65 4.63 2.23
N ASP A 460 -11.96 3.51 2.13
CA ASP A 460 -12.52 2.18 2.28
C ASP A 460 -12.22 1.62 3.67
N ALA A 461 -13.27 1.24 4.40
CA ALA A 461 -13.17 0.71 5.76
C ALA A 461 -12.66 -0.74 5.81
N SER A 462 -12.67 -1.45 4.69
CA SER A 462 -12.24 -2.85 4.61
C SER A 462 -10.73 -3.02 4.41
N PHE A 463 -9.97 -1.92 4.29
CA PHE A 463 -8.53 -1.98 4.09
C PHE A 463 -7.78 -2.29 5.39
N ALA A 464 -6.56 -2.79 5.26
CA ALA A 464 -5.67 -3.10 6.38
C ALA A 464 -4.51 -2.11 6.48
N LEU A 465 -4.06 -1.83 7.71
CA LEU A 465 -2.78 -1.16 7.93
C LEU A 465 -1.64 -2.17 7.80
N ILE A 466 -0.66 -1.88 6.96
CA ILE A 466 0.44 -2.76 6.60
C ILE A 466 1.74 -1.96 6.59
N LEU A 467 2.82 -2.57 7.06
CA LEU A 467 4.17 -2.03 7.03
C LEU A 467 5.06 -2.95 6.21
N GLY A 468 5.90 -2.40 5.35
CA GLY A 468 6.96 -3.11 4.66
C GLY A 468 6.61 -3.70 3.29
N SER A 469 5.32 -3.80 2.95
CA SER A 469 4.86 -4.25 1.62
C SER A 469 3.38 -3.93 1.42
N GLU A 470 2.80 -4.35 0.29
CA GLU A 470 1.34 -4.42 0.10
C GLU A 470 0.75 -5.73 0.66
N THR A 471 -0.59 -5.82 0.68
CA THR A 471 -1.32 -7.06 1.05
C THR A 471 -0.93 -8.25 0.16
N SER A 472 -0.62 -7.99 -1.11
CA SER A 472 -0.11 -8.95 -2.11
C SER A 472 1.32 -9.41 -1.84
N SER A 473 2.04 -8.81 -0.89
CA SER A 473 3.50 -8.92 -0.69
C SER A 473 4.34 -8.28 -1.79
N ASN A 474 3.73 -7.47 -2.66
CA ASN A 474 4.43 -6.65 -3.65
C ASN A 474 4.94 -5.34 -3.03
N PHE A 475 5.79 -4.61 -3.75
CA PHE A 475 6.33 -3.32 -3.35
C PHE A 475 7.05 -3.36 -1.99
N LYS A 476 7.81 -4.43 -1.78
CA LYS A 476 8.59 -4.65 -0.57
C LYS A 476 9.52 -3.48 -0.27
N TRP A 477 9.56 -3.09 0.99
CA TRP A 477 10.50 -2.10 1.50
C TRP A 477 11.49 -2.75 2.45
N HIS A 478 12.74 -2.34 2.35
CA HIS A 478 13.84 -2.79 3.19
C HIS A 478 14.28 -1.65 4.10
N GLY A 479 14.22 -1.87 5.40
CA GLY A 479 14.59 -0.86 6.39
C GLY A 479 14.12 -1.21 7.79
N GLN A 480 14.26 -0.25 8.71
CA GLN A 480 13.84 -0.39 10.10
C GLN A 480 12.79 0.65 10.45
N ILE A 481 11.80 0.26 11.22
CA ILE A 481 10.84 1.16 11.85
C ILE A 481 11.04 1.10 13.35
N ARG A 482 11.40 2.24 13.94
CA ARG A 482 11.68 2.37 15.37
C ARG A 482 10.46 2.78 16.18
N MET A 483 9.60 3.59 15.60
CA MET A 483 8.34 4.02 16.18
C MET A 483 7.39 4.41 15.05
N LEU A 484 6.11 4.15 15.25
CA LEU A 484 5.03 4.62 14.39
C LEU A 484 3.89 5.13 15.28
N ALA A 485 3.38 6.32 14.98
CA ALA A 485 2.18 6.87 15.60
C ALA A 485 1.24 7.44 14.53
N ILE A 486 -0.06 7.25 14.73
CA ILE A 486 -1.11 7.80 13.88
C ILE A 486 -1.95 8.74 14.74
N HIS A 487 -2.13 9.97 14.26
CA HIS A 487 -2.88 11.02 14.92
C HIS A 487 -4.13 11.35 14.10
N ASN A 488 -5.27 11.58 14.75
CA ASN A 488 -6.51 12.03 14.10
C ASN A 488 -6.59 13.55 13.93
N ARG A 489 -5.45 14.23 13.89
CA ARG A 489 -5.28 15.64 13.56
C ARG A 489 -4.02 15.85 12.74
N ALA A 490 -4.05 16.86 11.86
CA ALA A 490 -2.85 17.36 11.23
C ALA A 490 -2.00 18.09 12.28
N LEU A 491 -0.83 17.54 12.59
CA LEU A 491 0.10 18.18 13.52
C LEU A 491 0.63 19.48 12.94
N SER A 492 0.72 20.50 13.78
CA SER A 492 1.39 21.74 13.41
C SER A 492 2.91 21.54 13.31
N ALA A 493 3.57 22.42 12.54
CA ALA A 493 5.04 22.39 12.44
C ALA A 493 5.73 22.45 13.81
N GLN A 494 5.18 23.22 14.77
CA GLN A 494 5.71 23.31 16.13
C GLN A 494 5.59 21.98 16.89
N GLN A 495 4.46 21.26 16.75
CA GLN A 495 4.25 19.95 17.37
C GLN A 495 5.18 18.89 16.76
N ILE A 496 5.40 18.97 15.44
CA ILE A 496 6.33 18.08 14.72
C ILE A 496 7.77 18.33 15.20
N VAL A 497 8.21 19.57 15.29
CA VAL A 497 9.53 19.93 15.84
C VAL A 497 9.66 19.47 17.29
N GLN A 498 8.63 19.67 18.12
CA GLN A 498 8.61 19.19 19.51
C GLN A 498 8.83 17.66 19.56
N ASN A 499 8.13 16.88 18.73
CA ASN A 499 8.27 15.44 18.69
C ASN A 499 9.64 15.00 18.16
N TYR A 500 10.17 15.70 17.18
CA TYR A 500 11.53 15.48 16.66
C TYR A 500 12.59 15.75 17.75
N ASP A 501 12.54 16.91 18.39
CA ASP A 501 13.51 17.32 19.41
C ASP A 501 13.56 16.34 20.59
N VAL A 502 12.41 15.87 21.07
CA VAL A 502 12.33 14.87 22.13
C VAL A 502 13.01 13.55 21.69
N GLY A 503 12.87 13.14 20.42
CA GLY A 503 13.51 11.95 19.86
C GLY A 503 15.05 12.07 19.80
N VAL A 504 15.60 13.26 19.58
CA VAL A 504 17.04 13.52 19.49
C VAL A 504 17.66 13.87 20.85
N PHE A 505 16.89 14.48 21.74
CA PHE A 505 17.39 15.06 22.99
C PHE A 505 17.89 14.00 23.99
N TYR A 506 17.33 12.81 23.95
CA TYR A 506 17.76 11.70 24.82
C TYR A 506 19.21 11.27 24.55
N TYR A 507 19.68 11.45 23.33
CA TYR A 507 21.07 11.18 22.94
C TYR A 507 22.05 12.15 23.62
N SER A 508 21.71 13.43 23.64
CA SER A 508 22.52 14.48 24.28
C SER A 508 22.62 14.28 25.80
N LEU A 509 21.54 13.84 26.47
CA LEU A 509 21.54 13.61 27.92
C LEU A 509 22.37 12.39 28.31
N LEU A 510 22.28 11.29 27.53
CA LEU A 510 23.07 10.07 27.77
C LEU A 510 24.57 10.31 27.55
N VAL A 511 24.94 11.03 26.52
CA VAL A 511 26.34 11.39 26.25
C VAL A 511 26.87 12.30 27.34
N ASN A 512 26.10 13.27 27.81
CA ASN A 512 26.48 14.14 28.93
C ASN A 512 26.54 13.37 30.26
N LEU A 513 25.65 12.41 30.50
CA LEU A 513 25.68 11.56 31.68
C LEU A 513 26.88 10.61 31.67
N LEU A 514 27.22 10.04 30.50
CA LEU A 514 28.41 9.20 30.34
C LEU A 514 29.71 10.02 30.48
N ILE A 515 29.76 11.23 29.95
CA ILE A 515 30.89 12.14 30.14
C ILE A 515 31.01 12.55 31.62
N TYR A 516 29.87 12.80 32.30
CA TYR A 516 29.84 13.15 33.71
C TYR A 516 30.28 11.96 34.61
N HIS A 517 29.84 10.75 34.32
CA HIS A 517 30.29 9.55 35.02
C HIS A 517 31.75 9.20 34.73
N ALA A 518 32.21 9.37 33.49
CA ALA A 518 33.61 9.20 33.13
C ALA A 518 34.50 10.24 33.85
N ALA A 519 34.03 11.46 33.99
CA ALA A 519 34.76 12.53 34.72
C ALA A 519 34.81 12.25 36.24
N ILE A 520 33.83 11.55 36.82
CA ILE A 520 33.81 11.15 38.23
C ILE A 520 34.73 9.93 38.48
N LEU A 521 34.91 9.05 37.49
CA LEU A 521 35.69 7.82 37.60
C LEU A 521 37.17 7.99 37.22
N LEU A 522 37.56 9.12 36.63
CA LEU A 522 38.96 9.39 36.29
C LEU A 522 39.69 10.00 37.49
N PRO A 523 40.88 9.51 37.85
CA PRO A 523 41.69 10.11 38.92
C PRO A 523 42.05 11.56 38.59
N LYS A 524 42.02 12.45 39.60
CA LYS A 524 42.18 13.92 39.52
C LYS A 524 43.47 14.44 38.88
N SER A 525 44.22 13.61 38.15
CA SER A 525 45.49 13.96 37.50
C SER A 525 45.36 14.21 35.99
N VAL A 526 44.16 14.17 35.41
CA VAL A 526 43.96 14.48 33.99
C VAL A 526 43.04 15.70 33.86
N ASN A 527 43.63 16.89 33.64
CA ASN A 527 42.89 18.09 33.29
C ASN A 527 42.36 17.97 31.84
N LEU A 528 41.15 17.46 31.65
CA LEU A 528 40.47 17.54 30.38
C LEU A 528 39.56 18.77 30.39
N ILE A 529 40.06 19.86 29.82
CA ILE A 529 39.24 21.06 29.55
C ILE A 529 38.42 20.75 28.30
N VAL A 530 37.22 20.23 28.49
CA VAL A 530 36.22 20.18 27.42
C VAL A 530 35.39 21.46 27.50
N SER A 531 35.74 22.42 26.68
CA SER A 531 34.97 23.66 26.53
C SER A 531 33.65 23.35 25.85
N ALA A 532 32.54 23.49 26.58
CA ALA A 532 31.16 23.25 26.10
C ALA A 532 30.70 24.28 25.03
N THR A 533 31.56 25.17 24.58
CA THR A 533 31.25 26.22 23.61
C THR A 533 31.56 25.87 22.15
N SER A 534 32.22 24.75 21.88
CA SER A 534 32.66 24.40 20.51
C SER A 534 31.69 23.55 19.70
N LEU A 535 30.63 23.02 20.30
CA LEU A 535 29.68 22.12 19.58
C LEU A 535 28.44 22.83 19.02
N LYS A 536 28.17 24.08 19.40
CA LYS A 536 27.03 24.83 18.84
C LYS A 536 27.30 25.51 17.49
N SER A 537 28.54 25.56 17.00
CA SER A 537 28.89 26.33 15.80
C SER A 537 29.15 25.48 14.53
N ARG A 538 28.92 24.17 14.56
CA ARG A 538 29.13 23.32 13.37
C ARG A 538 27.86 22.73 12.74
N PHE A 539 26.69 23.09 13.25
CA PHE A 539 25.41 22.63 12.70
C PHE A 539 24.52 23.74 12.12
N SER A 540 25.07 24.92 11.86
CA SER A 540 24.30 26.01 11.25
C SER A 540 24.86 26.52 9.93
N SER A 541 25.59 25.71 9.18
CA SER A 541 25.99 26.05 7.81
C SER A 541 26.41 24.77 7.08
N HIS A 542 25.44 24.09 6.48
CA HIS A 542 25.43 23.52 5.13
C HIS A 542 24.10 22.88 4.89
#